data_8309420f78deefc06fb970c3f5615537
#
_entry.id   8309420f78deefc06fb970c3f5615537
#
_cell.length_a   1.000
_cell.length_b   1.000
_cell.length_c   1.000
_cell.angle_alpha   90.00
_cell.angle_beta   90.00
_cell.angle_gamma   90.00
#
_symmetry.space_group_name_H-M   'P 1'
#
loop_
_entity.id
_entity.type
_entity.pdbx_description
1 polymer ?
#
loop_
_entity_poly.entity_id
_entity_poly.type
_entity_poly.pdbx_seq_one_letter_code
_entity_poly.pdbx_strand_id
1 'polypeptide(L)'
;MNKLAFLSPLLLAPCVAHAESPQGVEFLHWWTSDGEQQALQTLKAQLKQHDIELLQSPVLGGGGDSAMTVLQARALAGNPPSFAQIEGPSIKAWDAIGILHNVNAVADEQRWDEVLYPLSIEINKTQNGYIALPLTLHRLNWLWVNHKLLKQLNLSAPKNWQEMFAAMELAKQNDIVPIAVGEQPWQVAQLFENLVISTGGVEFYTNAMVKLERDSIDSDTLRQALTQFRRLSLLIDNQLPDSKWDTATQALADGQALFQIGGDWILGELLANQVSVPQEVGCYPTPDSDGVFLYNMDSLVFMSSKSFSAEAAQQTASALADVEFQAKFNKVKGSIPVRTDIDISDFNPCQVQSYQDFHYGVKHNLAVPSMIDSMAVNPVAQQAINSEIFRFYRNPKMEPDELIKRIIAISKSG
;
A
#
# COMPACT_ATOMS: atom_id res chain seq x y z
N MET A 1 -23.53 63.36 64.00
CA MET A 1 -23.36 63.26 62.59
C MET A 1 -22.44 62.04 62.35
N ASN A 2 -23.05 60.89 62.17
CA ASN A 2 -22.34 59.61 62.00
C ASN A 2 -22.19 59.31 60.51
N LYS A 3 -20.98 59.16 60.02
CA LYS A 3 -20.68 58.66 58.67
C LYS A 3 -20.57 57.14 58.75
N LEU A 4 -21.52 56.43 58.15
CA LEU A 4 -21.44 54.99 57.89
C LEU A 4 -20.55 54.83 56.63
N ALA A 5 -19.47 54.05 56.74
CA ALA A 5 -18.69 53.57 55.64
C ALA A 5 -19.26 52.23 55.15
N PHE A 6 -19.70 52.19 53.88
CA PHE A 6 -20.09 50.94 53.21
C PHE A 6 -18.84 50.23 52.68
N LEU A 7 -18.56 49.04 53.23
CA LEU A 7 -17.62 48.09 52.65
C LEU A 7 -18.35 47.24 51.62
N SER A 8 -17.97 47.37 50.33
CA SER A 8 -18.43 46.42 49.26
C SER A 8 -17.56 45.18 49.30
N PRO A 9 -18.17 43.97 49.29
CA PRO A 9 -17.42 42.73 49.16
C PRO A 9 -16.97 42.53 47.69
N LEU A 10 -15.67 42.35 47.50
CA LEU A 10 -15.08 41.94 46.23
C LEU A 10 -15.41 40.46 45.98
N LEU A 11 -16.31 40.18 45.08
CA LEU A 11 -16.58 38.83 44.57
C LEU A 11 -15.43 38.38 43.64
N LEU A 12 -14.53 37.52 44.14
CA LEU A 12 -13.61 36.74 43.35
C LEU A 12 -14.41 35.66 42.61
N ALA A 13 -14.62 35.86 41.29
CA ALA A 13 -15.12 34.83 40.43
C ALA A 13 -14.02 33.76 40.22
N PRO A 14 -14.31 32.47 40.40
CA PRO A 14 -13.37 31.44 40.09
C PRO A 14 -13.15 31.40 38.56
N CYS A 15 -11.88 31.56 38.13
CA CYS A 15 -11.46 31.32 36.78
C CYS A 15 -11.61 29.78 36.53
N VAL A 16 -12.70 29.34 35.93
CA VAL A 16 -12.85 27.99 35.44
C VAL A 16 -11.93 27.90 34.24
N ALA A 17 -10.75 27.28 34.42
CA ALA A 17 -9.94 26.85 33.31
C ALA A 17 -10.80 25.89 32.49
N HIS A 18 -11.25 26.34 31.32
CA HIS A 18 -11.77 25.43 30.31
C HIS A 18 -10.56 24.53 29.92
N ALA A 19 -10.58 23.30 30.39
CA ALA A 19 -9.80 22.25 29.76
C ALA A 19 -10.25 22.22 28.28
N GLU A 20 -9.42 22.69 27.36
CA GLU A 20 -9.64 22.46 25.94
C GLU A 20 -9.85 20.96 25.79
N SER A 21 -11.01 20.58 25.23
CA SER A 21 -11.26 19.19 24.83
C SER A 21 -10.07 18.74 23.98
N PRO A 22 -9.52 17.54 24.19
CA PRO A 22 -8.39 17.09 23.41
C PRO A 22 -8.80 17.20 21.93
N GLN A 23 -8.11 18.08 21.19
CA GLN A 23 -8.29 18.18 19.75
C GLN A 23 -7.86 16.83 19.20
N GLY A 24 -8.81 16.09 18.56
CA GLY A 24 -8.51 14.81 17.99
C GLY A 24 -7.41 14.91 16.92
N VAL A 25 -6.63 13.86 16.75
CA VAL A 25 -5.61 13.77 15.70
C VAL A 25 -6.26 13.36 14.39
N GLU A 26 -6.05 14.13 13.34
CA GLU A 26 -6.63 13.85 12.02
C GLU A 26 -5.68 12.98 11.20
N PHE A 27 -6.20 11.84 10.70
CA PHE A 27 -5.49 10.89 9.85
C PHE A 27 -6.00 10.94 8.41
N LEU A 28 -5.16 11.34 7.47
CA LEU A 28 -5.42 11.27 6.04
C LEU A 28 -4.88 9.94 5.48
N HIS A 29 -5.77 9.15 4.88
CA HIS A 29 -5.47 7.82 4.35
C HIS A 29 -6.39 7.46 3.17
N TRP A 30 -6.09 6.33 2.49
CA TRP A 30 -6.93 5.80 1.40
C TRP A 30 -7.54 4.43 1.69
N TRP A 31 -7.50 3.97 2.92
CA TRP A 31 -8.09 2.70 3.35
C TRP A 31 -9.61 2.80 3.44
N THR A 32 -10.32 2.21 2.47
CA THR A 32 -11.78 2.36 2.35
C THR A 32 -12.54 1.05 2.17
N SER A 33 -11.86 -0.09 1.92
CA SER A 33 -12.47 -1.41 1.84
C SER A 33 -12.83 -1.97 3.22
N ASP A 34 -13.60 -3.05 3.29
CA ASP A 34 -14.02 -3.66 4.54
C ASP A 34 -12.84 -4.17 5.36
N GLY A 35 -11.86 -4.83 4.73
CA GLY A 35 -10.63 -5.28 5.37
C GLY A 35 -9.79 -4.12 5.89
N GLU A 36 -9.65 -3.06 5.10
CA GLU A 36 -8.94 -1.84 5.50
C GLU A 36 -9.64 -1.12 6.64
N GLN A 37 -10.97 -1.07 6.65
CA GLN A 37 -11.74 -0.50 7.75
C GLN A 37 -11.58 -1.31 9.05
N GLN A 38 -11.45 -2.64 9.00
CA GLN A 38 -11.14 -3.45 10.19
C GLN A 38 -9.73 -3.15 10.73
N ALA A 39 -8.73 -2.98 9.87
CA ALA A 39 -7.40 -2.56 10.28
C ALA A 39 -7.43 -1.16 10.91
N LEU A 40 -8.18 -0.23 10.32
CA LEU A 40 -8.37 1.12 10.85
C LEU A 40 -9.07 1.14 12.22
N GLN A 41 -10.03 0.23 12.48
CA GLN A 41 -10.61 0.08 13.81
C GLN A 41 -9.57 -0.38 14.84
N THR A 42 -8.63 -1.22 14.45
CA THR A 42 -7.50 -1.63 15.31
C THR A 42 -6.63 -0.42 15.67
N LEU A 43 -6.29 0.43 14.69
CA LEU A 43 -5.56 1.69 14.90
C LEU A 43 -6.32 2.66 15.80
N LYS A 44 -7.61 2.84 15.55
CA LYS A 44 -8.49 3.69 16.38
C LYS A 44 -8.56 3.20 17.83
N ALA A 45 -8.66 1.89 18.03
CA ALA A 45 -8.70 1.30 19.37
C ALA A 45 -7.38 1.53 20.12
N GLN A 46 -6.23 1.41 19.42
CA GLN A 46 -4.91 1.67 19.97
C GLN A 46 -4.77 3.14 20.42
N LEU A 47 -5.09 4.09 19.57
CA LEU A 47 -5.02 5.52 19.92
C LEU A 47 -5.94 5.87 21.11
N LYS A 48 -7.13 5.27 21.14
CA LYS A 48 -8.08 5.47 22.26
C LYS A 48 -7.54 4.95 23.60
N GLN A 49 -6.73 3.89 23.62
CA GLN A 49 -6.08 3.40 24.84
C GLN A 49 -5.06 4.40 25.41
N HIS A 50 -4.59 5.31 24.58
CA HIS A 50 -3.67 6.41 24.94
C HIS A 50 -4.38 7.76 25.07
N ASP A 51 -5.72 7.76 25.21
CA ASP A 51 -6.55 8.98 25.31
C ASP A 51 -6.44 9.91 24.08
N ILE A 52 -6.09 9.36 22.92
CA ILE A 52 -6.00 10.09 21.65
C ILE A 52 -7.27 9.80 20.83
N GLU A 53 -8.04 10.85 20.51
CA GLU A 53 -9.20 10.75 19.63
C GLU A 53 -8.76 10.79 18.16
N LEU A 54 -9.18 9.79 17.36
CA LEU A 54 -8.91 9.73 15.93
C LEU A 54 -10.03 10.37 15.11
N LEU A 55 -9.67 11.39 14.33
CA LEU A 55 -10.49 11.97 13.27
C LEU A 55 -10.04 11.42 11.93
N GLN A 56 -10.95 10.77 11.19
CA GLN A 56 -10.62 10.14 9.92
C GLN A 56 -10.85 11.10 8.76
N SER A 57 -9.90 11.14 7.82
CA SER A 57 -9.99 11.89 6.57
C SER A 57 -9.69 10.93 5.38
N PRO A 58 -10.62 10.00 5.08
CA PRO A 58 -10.42 9.04 4.00
C PRO A 58 -10.51 9.72 2.63
N VAL A 59 -9.60 9.37 1.73
CA VAL A 59 -9.62 9.80 0.34
C VAL A 59 -9.88 8.60 -0.56
N LEU A 60 -11.02 8.63 -1.26
CA LEU A 60 -11.39 7.56 -2.20
C LEU A 60 -10.42 7.51 -3.38
N GLY A 61 -10.15 6.30 -3.88
CA GLY A 61 -9.38 6.11 -5.11
C GLY A 61 -8.41 4.93 -5.09
N GLY A 62 -8.02 4.42 -3.91
CA GLY A 62 -7.01 3.37 -3.79
C GLY A 62 -5.63 3.82 -4.33
N GLY A 63 -4.56 3.05 -4.09
CA GLY A 63 -3.23 3.33 -4.64
C GLY A 63 -2.59 4.68 -4.27
N GLY A 64 -3.18 5.46 -3.36
CA GLY A 64 -2.58 6.67 -2.77
C GLY A 64 -2.57 7.95 -3.63
N ASP A 65 -2.70 7.89 -4.94
CA ASP A 65 -2.52 9.05 -5.85
C ASP A 65 -3.44 10.25 -5.52
N SER A 66 -4.73 9.97 -5.32
CA SER A 66 -5.71 10.99 -4.95
C SER A 66 -5.43 11.56 -3.55
N ALA A 67 -5.01 10.71 -2.61
CA ALA A 67 -4.67 11.11 -1.25
C ALA A 67 -3.45 12.03 -1.23
N MET A 68 -2.41 11.74 -2.02
CA MET A 68 -1.24 12.61 -2.15
C MET A 68 -1.58 13.97 -2.73
N THR A 69 -2.49 14.02 -3.72
CA THR A 69 -2.98 15.29 -4.28
C THR A 69 -3.73 16.12 -3.22
N VAL A 70 -4.59 15.50 -2.41
CA VAL A 70 -5.30 16.15 -1.31
C VAL A 70 -4.31 16.63 -0.23
N LEU A 71 -3.34 15.79 0.15
CA LEU A 71 -2.32 16.13 1.14
C LEU A 71 -1.52 17.37 0.70
N GLN A 72 -1.06 17.39 -0.57
CA GLN A 72 -0.34 18.53 -1.13
C GLN A 72 -1.17 19.82 -1.13
N ALA A 73 -2.42 19.74 -1.58
CA ALA A 73 -3.33 20.90 -1.59
C ALA A 73 -3.55 21.46 -0.18
N ARG A 74 -3.77 20.59 0.80
CA ARG A 74 -3.95 20.97 2.21
C ARG A 74 -2.70 21.56 2.83
N ALA A 75 -1.52 20.99 2.55
CA ALA A 75 -0.25 21.51 3.02
C ALA A 75 0.02 22.92 2.47
N LEU A 76 -0.21 23.14 1.16
CA LEU A 76 -0.09 24.45 0.52
C LEU A 76 -1.07 25.49 1.09
N ALA A 77 -2.27 25.05 1.47
CA ALA A 77 -3.27 25.90 2.12
C ALA A 77 -2.96 26.18 3.61
N GLY A 78 -1.88 25.63 4.18
CA GLY A 78 -1.51 25.77 5.59
C GLY A 78 -2.43 25.02 6.57
N ASN A 79 -3.17 24.03 6.08
CA ASN A 79 -4.10 23.20 6.86
C ASN A 79 -3.85 21.69 6.60
N PRO A 80 -2.63 21.17 6.88
CA PRO A 80 -2.35 19.75 6.75
C PRO A 80 -3.10 18.94 7.81
N PRO A 81 -3.31 17.62 7.60
CA PRO A 81 -3.80 16.72 8.65
C PRO A 81 -2.75 16.59 9.76
N SER A 82 -3.09 15.97 10.89
CA SER A 82 -2.11 15.69 11.96
C SER A 82 -1.08 14.66 11.47
N PHE A 83 -1.55 13.58 10.83
CA PHE A 83 -0.66 12.59 10.21
C PHE A 83 -1.30 12.02 8.95
N ALA A 84 -0.47 11.44 8.08
CA ALA A 84 -0.90 10.89 6.82
C ALA A 84 -0.18 9.58 6.49
N GLN A 85 -0.89 8.68 5.81
CA GLN A 85 -0.31 7.52 5.15
C GLN A 85 0.54 8.01 3.96
N ILE A 86 1.72 7.40 3.78
CA ILE A 86 2.66 7.76 2.72
C ILE A 86 3.54 6.55 2.37
N GLU A 87 4.13 6.58 1.18
CA GLU A 87 4.97 5.50 0.67
C GLU A 87 6.25 6.02 0.01
N GLY A 88 7.30 5.22 0.09
CA GLY A 88 8.53 5.30 -0.71
C GLY A 88 9.21 6.66 -0.80
N PRO A 89 9.68 7.05 -1.99
CA PRO A 89 10.44 8.29 -2.21
C PRO A 89 9.70 9.56 -1.81
N SER A 90 8.36 9.54 -1.76
CA SER A 90 7.54 10.67 -1.31
C SER A 90 7.91 11.12 0.11
N ILE A 91 8.29 10.19 0.99
CA ILE A 91 8.70 10.48 2.37
C ILE A 91 9.86 11.50 2.39
N LYS A 92 10.91 11.22 1.60
CA LYS A 92 12.09 12.09 1.52
C LYS A 92 11.76 13.43 0.87
N ALA A 93 10.84 13.45 -0.10
CA ALA A 93 10.39 14.70 -0.72
C ALA A 93 9.65 15.61 0.27
N TRP A 94 8.80 15.04 1.12
CA TRP A 94 8.12 15.79 2.18
C TRP A 94 9.06 16.27 3.28
N ASP A 95 10.07 15.48 3.67
CA ASP A 95 11.11 15.90 4.60
C ASP A 95 11.90 17.12 4.08
N ALA A 96 12.24 17.11 2.80
CA ALA A 96 12.98 18.21 2.17
C ALA A 96 12.24 19.57 2.21
N ILE A 97 10.92 19.57 2.34
CA ILE A 97 10.09 20.77 2.48
C ILE A 97 10.08 21.28 3.93
N GLY A 98 10.48 20.44 4.91
CA GLY A 98 10.64 20.83 6.32
C GLY A 98 9.31 21.01 7.08
N ILE A 99 8.25 20.29 6.66
CA ILE A 99 6.92 20.36 7.29
C ILE A 99 6.54 19.06 8.01
N LEU A 100 7.50 18.19 8.26
CA LEU A 100 7.31 16.96 9.03
C LEU A 100 7.92 17.10 10.43
N HIS A 101 7.25 16.50 11.41
CA HIS A 101 7.87 16.19 12.70
C HIS A 101 8.70 14.91 12.55
N ASN A 102 9.92 14.87 13.09
CA ASN A 102 10.65 13.63 13.24
C ASN A 102 10.07 12.81 14.41
N VAL A 103 10.34 11.52 14.41
CA VAL A 103 9.93 10.57 15.45
C VAL A 103 11.14 9.89 16.10
N ASN A 104 12.26 10.61 16.19
CA ASN A 104 13.53 10.08 16.70
C ASN A 104 13.43 9.57 18.12
N ALA A 105 12.71 10.25 19.02
CA ALA A 105 12.57 9.81 20.40
C ALA A 105 11.91 8.43 20.50
N VAL A 106 10.89 8.16 19.66
CA VAL A 106 10.24 6.84 19.59
C VAL A 106 11.18 5.80 18.98
N ALA A 107 11.91 6.18 17.93
CA ALA A 107 12.88 5.31 17.28
C ALA A 107 14.00 4.86 18.21
N ASP A 108 14.53 5.79 19.01
CA ASP A 108 15.58 5.54 20.00
C ASP A 108 15.05 4.65 21.14
N GLU A 109 13.87 4.98 21.69
CA GLU A 109 13.21 4.20 22.76
C GLU A 109 12.98 2.73 22.33
N GLN A 110 12.51 2.53 21.12
CA GLN A 110 12.19 1.21 20.57
C GLN A 110 13.36 0.57 19.80
N ARG A 111 14.53 1.20 19.78
CA ARG A 111 15.74 0.69 19.13
C ARG A 111 15.52 0.30 17.66
N TRP A 112 14.90 1.21 16.89
CA TRP A 112 14.52 0.91 15.50
C TRP A 112 15.71 0.52 14.62
N ASP A 113 16.90 1.06 14.84
CA ASP A 113 18.11 0.66 14.10
C ASP A 113 18.51 -0.81 14.31
N GLU A 114 17.99 -1.46 15.38
CA GLU A 114 18.27 -2.87 15.69
C GLU A 114 17.12 -3.81 15.26
N VAL A 115 15.88 -3.34 15.34
CA VAL A 115 14.69 -4.18 15.18
C VAL A 115 14.00 -4.03 13.83
N LEU A 116 14.20 -2.92 13.10
CA LEU A 116 13.63 -2.75 11.76
C LEU A 116 14.49 -3.47 10.70
N TYR A 117 13.84 -3.91 9.62
CA TYR A 117 14.58 -4.36 8.45
C TYR A 117 15.41 -3.21 7.84
N PRO A 118 16.61 -3.49 7.28
CA PRO A 118 17.43 -2.45 6.66
C PRO A 118 16.70 -1.59 5.64
N LEU A 119 15.85 -2.21 4.81
CA LEU A 119 15.03 -1.48 3.84
C LEU A 119 14.00 -0.54 4.51
N SER A 120 13.44 -0.93 5.67
CA SER A 120 12.52 -0.07 6.42
C SER A 120 13.25 1.15 6.99
N ILE A 121 14.48 0.96 7.45
CA ILE A 121 15.35 2.05 7.89
C ILE A 121 15.65 2.99 6.72
N GLU A 122 16.09 2.45 5.58
CA GLU A 122 16.45 3.23 4.40
C GLU A 122 15.29 4.12 3.88
N ILE A 123 14.06 3.60 3.91
CA ILE A 123 12.87 4.30 3.44
C ILE A 123 12.48 5.43 4.41
N ASN A 124 12.52 5.18 5.73
CA ASN A 124 11.90 6.05 6.74
C ASN A 124 12.88 6.98 7.43
N LYS A 125 14.19 6.79 7.22
CA LYS A 125 15.26 7.59 7.85
C LYS A 125 15.96 8.46 6.82
N THR A 126 16.20 9.73 7.19
CA THR A 126 16.98 10.71 6.42
C THR A 126 18.13 11.23 7.25
N GLN A 127 18.82 12.26 6.75
CA GLN A 127 19.81 13.00 7.56
C GLN A 127 19.19 13.68 8.79
N ASN A 128 17.87 13.90 8.82
CA ASN A 128 17.13 14.47 9.93
C ASN A 128 16.67 13.39 10.95
N GLY A 129 17.06 12.13 10.75
CA GLY A 129 16.64 10.98 11.53
C GLY A 129 15.38 10.30 10.96
N TYR A 130 14.62 9.66 11.82
CA TYR A 130 13.35 9.02 11.42
C TYR A 130 12.25 10.06 11.25
N ILE A 131 11.77 10.22 10.03
CA ILE A 131 10.75 11.19 9.62
C ILE A 131 9.42 10.56 9.31
N ALA A 132 9.36 9.24 9.27
CA ALA A 132 8.15 8.46 9.14
C ALA A 132 8.21 7.24 10.06
N LEU A 133 7.03 6.78 10.49
CA LEU A 133 6.86 5.54 11.23
C LEU A 133 6.49 4.44 10.22
N PRO A 134 7.36 3.43 10.01
CA PRO A 134 7.02 2.29 9.16
C PRO A 134 5.94 1.43 9.83
N LEU A 135 4.93 1.00 9.07
CA LEU A 135 3.77 0.32 9.63
C LEU A 135 3.54 -1.08 9.04
N THR A 136 3.55 -1.19 7.71
CA THR A 136 3.27 -2.46 7.00
C THR A 136 4.30 -2.71 5.91
N LEU A 137 4.58 -3.98 5.67
CA LEU A 137 5.31 -4.41 4.48
C LEU A 137 4.41 -5.35 3.68
N HIS A 138 4.06 -4.93 2.48
CA HIS A 138 3.16 -5.64 1.58
C HIS A 138 3.93 -6.41 0.52
N ARG A 139 3.43 -7.60 0.18
CA ARG A 139 3.82 -8.34 -1.02
C ARG A 139 2.80 -8.10 -2.13
N LEU A 140 3.26 -7.73 -3.33
CA LEU A 140 2.40 -7.37 -4.46
C LEU A 140 2.33 -8.43 -5.56
N ASN A 141 3.27 -9.36 -5.58
CA ASN A 141 3.27 -10.44 -6.57
C ASN A 141 2.56 -11.71 -6.06
N TRP A 142 1.31 -11.53 -5.58
CA TRP A 142 0.44 -12.64 -5.22
C TRP A 142 -0.54 -12.98 -6.35
N LEU A 143 -0.72 -14.27 -6.61
CA LEU A 143 -1.83 -14.85 -7.35
C LEU A 143 -2.82 -15.46 -6.37
N TRP A 144 -3.99 -14.85 -6.28
CA TRP A 144 -5.12 -15.35 -5.51
C TRP A 144 -5.99 -16.23 -6.38
N VAL A 145 -6.39 -17.40 -5.87
CA VAL A 145 -6.99 -18.46 -6.68
C VAL A 145 -8.21 -19.04 -6.00
N ASN A 146 -9.35 -19.06 -6.69
CA ASN A 146 -10.54 -19.75 -6.20
C ASN A 146 -10.39 -21.27 -6.36
N HIS A 147 -10.22 -22.00 -5.27
CA HIS A 147 -9.96 -23.44 -5.26
C HIS A 147 -11.18 -24.27 -5.73
N LYS A 148 -12.41 -23.79 -5.50
CA LYS A 148 -13.62 -24.45 -5.99
C LYS A 148 -13.66 -24.45 -7.51
N LEU A 149 -13.34 -23.33 -8.13
CA LEU A 149 -13.29 -23.22 -9.59
C LEU A 149 -12.13 -23.99 -10.20
N LEU A 150 -10.93 -23.97 -9.57
CA LEU A 150 -9.82 -24.84 -10.00
C LEU A 150 -10.25 -26.32 -10.05
N LYS A 151 -10.89 -26.80 -8.99
CA LYS A 151 -11.39 -28.17 -8.91
C LYS A 151 -12.46 -28.46 -9.98
N GLN A 152 -13.38 -27.52 -10.19
CA GLN A 152 -14.42 -27.63 -11.22
C GLN A 152 -13.84 -27.78 -12.63
N LEU A 153 -12.77 -27.03 -12.93
CA LEU A 153 -12.07 -27.04 -14.21
C LEU A 153 -11.00 -28.14 -14.31
N ASN A 154 -10.81 -28.94 -13.25
CA ASN A 154 -9.76 -29.95 -13.15
C ASN A 154 -8.36 -29.38 -13.41
N LEU A 155 -8.08 -28.19 -12.81
CA LEU A 155 -6.83 -27.47 -12.92
C LEU A 155 -6.05 -27.52 -11.59
N SER A 156 -4.75 -27.26 -11.68
CA SER A 156 -3.88 -26.86 -10.56
C SER A 156 -3.56 -25.38 -10.66
N ALA A 157 -3.10 -24.77 -9.57
CA ALA A 157 -2.61 -23.39 -9.59
C ALA A 157 -1.44 -23.25 -10.59
N PRO A 158 -1.49 -22.29 -11.51
CA PRO A 158 -0.49 -22.14 -12.57
C PRO A 158 0.84 -21.68 -12.00
N LYS A 159 1.94 -22.29 -12.46
CA LYS A 159 3.31 -21.97 -12.05
C LYS A 159 4.03 -21.07 -13.05
N ASN A 160 3.56 -21.03 -14.28
CA ASN A 160 4.12 -20.22 -15.36
C ASN A 160 3.00 -19.56 -16.16
N TRP A 161 3.33 -18.51 -16.93
CA TRP A 161 2.35 -17.78 -17.72
C TRP A 161 1.70 -18.60 -18.83
N GLN A 162 2.37 -19.65 -19.33
CA GLN A 162 1.73 -20.54 -20.31
C GLN A 162 0.55 -21.29 -19.68
N GLU A 163 0.75 -21.84 -18.48
CA GLU A 163 -0.32 -22.50 -17.71
C GLU A 163 -1.43 -21.51 -17.32
N MET A 164 -1.03 -20.29 -16.92
CA MET A 164 -1.96 -19.21 -16.55
C MET A 164 -2.88 -18.86 -17.73
N PHE A 165 -2.32 -18.63 -18.92
CA PHE A 165 -3.12 -18.33 -20.12
C PHE A 165 -4.03 -19.50 -20.52
N ALA A 166 -3.55 -20.73 -20.45
CA ALA A 166 -4.39 -21.91 -20.74
C ALA A 166 -5.56 -22.03 -19.76
N ALA A 167 -5.31 -21.78 -18.46
CA ALA A 167 -6.35 -21.80 -17.44
C ALA A 167 -7.38 -20.67 -17.65
N MET A 168 -6.93 -19.48 -18.03
CA MET A 168 -7.80 -18.34 -18.33
C MET A 168 -8.68 -18.59 -19.55
N GLU A 169 -8.12 -19.17 -20.63
CA GLU A 169 -8.87 -19.55 -21.82
C GLU A 169 -9.93 -20.60 -21.50
N LEU A 170 -9.59 -21.61 -20.68
CA LEU A 170 -10.54 -22.63 -20.24
C LEU A 170 -11.64 -22.04 -19.35
N ALA A 171 -11.31 -21.13 -18.43
CA ALA A 171 -12.29 -20.42 -17.61
C ALA A 171 -13.31 -19.68 -18.49
N LYS A 172 -12.82 -18.92 -19.47
CA LYS A 172 -13.66 -18.19 -20.43
C LYS A 172 -14.59 -19.08 -21.23
N GLN A 173 -14.12 -20.28 -21.64
CA GLN A 173 -14.94 -21.29 -22.34
C GLN A 173 -16.06 -21.88 -21.47
N ASN A 174 -15.94 -21.74 -20.14
CA ASN A 174 -16.92 -22.23 -19.16
C ASN A 174 -17.70 -21.08 -18.50
N ASP A 175 -17.76 -19.91 -19.12
CA ASP A 175 -18.47 -18.71 -18.63
C ASP A 175 -18.01 -18.25 -17.22
N ILE A 176 -16.74 -18.52 -16.88
CA ILE A 176 -16.09 -18.06 -15.65
C ILE A 176 -15.19 -16.88 -15.99
N VAL A 177 -15.26 -15.80 -15.20
CA VAL A 177 -14.33 -14.67 -15.33
C VAL A 177 -12.90 -15.16 -15.11
N PRO A 178 -12.00 -15.07 -16.10
CA PRO A 178 -10.66 -15.65 -15.98
C PRO A 178 -9.85 -15.04 -14.86
N ILE A 179 -9.84 -13.70 -14.76
CA ILE A 179 -9.14 -12.94 -13.74
C ILE A 179 -9.96 -11.71 -13.37
N ALA A 180 -10.21 -11.52 -12.09
CA ALA A 180 -10.85 -10.32 -11.56
C ALA A 180 -9.81 -9.20 -11.46
N VAL A 181 -10.12 -8.05 -12.02
CA VAL A 181 -9.30 -6.85 -11.92
C VAL A 181 -10.22 -5.63 -11.90
N GLY A 182 -9.89 -4.66 -11.06
CA GLY A 182 -10.61 -3.39 -11.07
C GLY A 182 -10.14 -2.47 -12.20
N GLU A 183 -10.91 -1.42 -12.47
CA GLU A 183 -10.67 -0.51 -13.60
C GLU A 183 -9.78 0.71 -13.26
N GLN A 184 -9.11 0.71 -12.11
CA GLN A 184 -8.19 1.79 -11.77
C GLN A 184 -6.82 1.56 -12.42
N PRO A 185 -6.12 2.61 -12.88
CA PRO A 185 -4.84 2.49 -13.57
C PRO A 185 -3.78 1.67 -12.83
N TRP A 186 -3.67 1.84 -11.51
CA TRP A 186 -2.69 1.12 -10.69
C TRP A 186 -2.94 -0.40 -10.65
N GLN A 187 -4.20 -0.85 -10.59
CA GLN A 187 -4.53 -2.28 -10.58
C GLN A 187 -4.13 -2.97 -11.89
N VAL A 188 -4.39 -2.30 -13.00
CA VAL A 188 -4.00 -2.78 -14.34
C VAL A 188 -2.48 -2.74 -14.50
N ALA A 189 -1.84 -1.70 -13.99
CA ALA A 189 -0.40 -1.56 -14.04
C ALA A 189 0.33 -2.63 -13.19
N GLN A 190 -0.26 -3.09 -12.07
CA GLN A 190 0.27 -4.22 -11.29
C GLN A 190 0.33 -5.52 -12.11
N LEU A 191 -0.67 -5.78 -12.97
CA LEU A 191 -0.62 -6.94 -13.87
C LEU A 191 0.60 -6.85 -14.82
N PHE A 192 0.84 -5.66 -15.38
CA PHE A 192 1.98 -5.41 -16.25
C PHE A 192 3.31 -5.57 -15.49
N GLU A 193 3.42 -5.02 -14.30
CA GLU A 193 4.61 -5.10 -13.46
C GLU A 193 5.01 -6.55 -13.17
N ASN A 194 4.04 -7.40 -12.85
CA ASN A 194 4.25 -8.83 -12.64
C ASN A 194 4.73 -9.54 -13.93
N LEU A 195 4.21 -9.14 -15.09
CA LEU A 195 4.68 -9.65 -16.38
C LEU A 195 6.10 -9.19 -16.71
N VAL A 196 6.49 -7.98 -16.36
CA VAL A 196 7.86 -7.48 -16.57
C VAL A 196 8.84 -8.28 -15.71
N ILE A 197 8.53 -8.50 -14.44
CA ILE A 197 9.36 -9.31 -13.53
C ILE A 197 9.51 -10.74 -14.05
N SER A 198 8.42 -11.39 -14.41
CA SER A 198 8.44 -12.78 -14.86
C SER A 198 9.12 -12.97 -16.23
N THR A 199 9.07 -11.94 -17.10
CA THR A 199 9.69 -12.00 -18.43
C THR A 199 11.19 -11.73 -18.38
N GLY A 200 11.63 -10.76 -17.59
CA GLY A 200 13.02 -10.27 -17.60
C GLY A 200 13.81 -10.56 -16.33
N GLY A 201 13.16 -11.00 -15.27
CA GLY A 201 13.77 -11.19 -13.95
C GLY A 201 14.04 -9.88 -13.20
N VAL A 202 14.57 -10.03 -12.00
CA VAL A 202 14.79 -8.92 -11.05
C VAL A 202 15.76 -7.85 -11.57
N GLU A 203 16.86 -8.25 -12.20
CA GLU A 203 17.84 -7.29 -12.73
C GLU A 203 17.23 -6.43 -13.84
N PHE A 204 16.53 -7.06 -14.78
CA PHE A 204 15.86 -6.35 -15.87
C PHE A 204 14.78 -5.42 -15.32
N TYR A 205 13.93 -5.92 -14.40
CA TYR A 205 12.90 -5.11 -13.76
C TYR A 205 13.50 -3.89 -13.06
N THR A 206 14.57 -4.08 -12.29
CA THR A 206 15.24 -2.99 -11.59
C THR A 206 15.75 -1.91 -12.57
N ASN A 207 16.37 -2.32 -13.67
CA ASN A 207 16.88 -1.37 -14.65
C ASN A 207 15.76 -0.68 -15.44
N ALA A 208 14.73 -1.44 -15.88
CA ALA A 208 13.66 -0.89 -16.71
C ALA A 208 12.61 -0.08 -15.91
N MET A 209 12.22 -0.56 -14.70
CA MET A 209 11.08 -0.01 -13.96
C MET A 209 11.50 0.84 -12.75
N VAL A 210 12.57 0.47 -12.04
CA VAL A 210 13.03 1.22 -10.86
C VAL A 210 13.95 2.36 -11.25
N LYS A 211 14.95 2.09 -12.10
CA LYS A 211 15.92 3.11 -12.55
C LYS A 211 15.49 3.84 -13.82
N LEU A 212 14.47 3.36 -14.51
CA LEU A 212 13.99 3.89 -15.80
C LEU A 212 15.10 4.03 -16.85
N GLU A 213 16.01 3.06 -16.91
CA GLU A 213 17.12 3.06 -17.87
C GLU A 213 16.61 2.88 -19.31
N ARG A 214 16.95 3.83 -20.18
CA ARG A 214 16.44 3.88 -21.55
C ARG A 214 16.67 2.58 -22.32
N ASP A 215 17.87 2.00 -22.25
CA ASP A 215 18.22 0.80 -23.02
C ASP A 215 17.45 -0.43 -22.54
N SER A 216 17.10 -0.49 -21.25
CA SER A 216 16.24 -1.53 -20.69
C SER A 216 14.78 -1.33 -21.08
N ILE A 217 14.29 -0.07 -21.12
CA ILE A 217 12.94 0.27 -21.58
C ILE A 217 12.80 0.02 -23.09
N ASP A 218 13.81 0.36 -23.89
CA ASP A 218 13.82 0.15 -25.36
C ASP A 218 14.43 -1.22 -25.73
N SER A 219 13.95 -2.28 -25.13
CA SER A 219 14.48 -3.64 -25.31
C SER A 219 13.44 -4.62 -25.84
N ASP A 220 13.92 -5.70 -26.44
CA ASP A 220 13.06 -6.81 -26.88
C ASP A 220 12.38 -7.51 -25.69
N THR A 221 13.03 -7.53 -24.52
CA THR A 221 12.46 -8.09 -23.28
C THR A 221 11.21 -7.32 -22.85
N LEU A 222 11.22 -5.98 -22.88
CA LEU A 222 10.04 -5.20 -22.57
C LEU A 222 8.96 -5.36 -23.65
N ARG A 223 9.33 -5.46 -24.93
CA ARG A 223 8.38 -5.77 -26.02
C ARG A 223 7.71 -7.12 -25.82
N GLN A 224 8.46 -8.12 -25.36
CA GLN A 224 7.90 -9.44 -25.03
C GLN A 224 6.91 -9.36 -23.86
N ALA A 225 7.25 -8.65 -22.77
CA ALA A 225 6.33 -8.41 -21.64
C ALA A 225 5.05 -7.70 -22.10
N LEU A 226 5.17 -6.66 -22.94
CA LEU A 226 4.03 -5.94 -23.51
C LEU A 226 3.17 -6.81 -24.44
N THR A 227 3.78 -7.75 -25.19
CA THR A 227 3.05 -8.71 -26.01
C THR A 227 2.22 -9.65 -25.14
N GLN A 228 2.78 -10.15 -24.03
CA GLN A 228 2.05 -10.97 -23.06
C GLN A 228 0.96 -10.16 -22.36
N PHE A 229 1.25 -8.90 -22.00
CA PHE A 229 0.26 -8.01 -21.40
C PHE A 229 -0.91 -7.70 -22.35
N ARG A 230 -0.65 -7.57 -23.66
CA ARG A 230 -1.69 -7.45 -24.68
C ARG A 230 -2.56 -8.72 -24.73
N ARG A 231 -1.93 -9.92 -24.73
CA ARG A 231 -2.68 -11.18 -24.67
C ARG A 231 -3.54 -11.25 -23.42
N LEU A 232 -3.00 -10.87 -22.26
CA LEU A 232 -3.74 -10.80 -21.00
C LEU A 232 -4.94 -9.86 -21.12
N SER A 233 -4.75 -8.64 -21.65
CA SER A 233 -5.81 -7.64 -21.79
C SER A 233 -6.97 -8.10 -22.69
N LEU A 234 -6.71 -8.96 -23.67
CA LEU A 234 -7.75 -9.52 -24.55
C LEU A 234 -8.52 -10.68 -23.92
N LEU A 235 -7.95 -11.34 -22.91
CA LEU A 235 -8.62 -12.39 -22.14
C LEU A 235 -9.44 -11.83 -20.97
N ILE A 236 -9.05 -10.68 -20.44
CA ILE A 236 -9.82 -9.97 -19.41
C ILE A 236 -11.06 -9.40 -20.09
N ASP A 237 -12.21 -9.97 -19.79
CA ASP A 237 -13.48 -9.45 -20.23
C ASP A 237 -13.92 -8.36 -19.25
N ASN A 238 -14.33 -7.19 -19.75
CA ASN A 238 -14.87 -6.08 -18.94
C ASN A 238 -16.23 -6.44 -18.31
N GLN A 239 -16.35 -7.62 -17.73
CA GLN A 239 -17.58 -8.11 -17.10
C GLN A 239 -17.81 -7.50 -15.71
N LEU A 240 -16.81 -6.79 -15.16
CA LEU A 240 -16.89 -6.06 -13.90
C LEU A 240 -16.64 -4.56 -14.15
N PRO A 241 -17.52 -3.85 -14.88
CA PRO A 241 -17.33 -2.46 -15.19
C PRO A 241 -17.31 -1.61 -13.89
N ASP A 242 -16.47 -0.58 -13.87
CA ASP A 242 -16.27 0.35 -12.74
C ASP A 242 -15.88 -0.34 -11.41
N SER A 243 -15.30 -1.55 -11.48
CA SER A 243 -14.96 -2.28 -10.27
C SER A 243 -13.72 -1.71 -9.57
N LYS A 244 -13.84 -1.58 -8.25
CA LYS A 244 -12.71 -1.36 -7.37
C LYS A 244 -11.99 -2.69 -7.14
N TRP A 245 -10.80 -2.64 -6.55
CA TRP A 245 -10.03 -3.84 -6.23
C TRP A 245 -10.75 -4.78 -5.25
N ASP A 246 -11.47 -4.23 -4.28
CA ASP A 246 -12.29 -4.94 -3.30
C ASP A 246 -13.51 -5.63 -3.96
N THR A 247 -14.14 -4.98 -4.95
CA THR A 247 -15.20 -5.59 -5.76
C THR A 247 -14.64 -6.77 -6.59
N ALA A 248 -13.43 -6.65 -7.14
CA ALA A 248 -12.76 -7.74 -7.82
C ALA A 248 -12.47 -8.91 -6.85
N THR A 249 -12.06 -8.60 -5.61
CA THR A 249 -11.85 -9.61 -4.55
C THR A 249 -13.14 -10.32 -4.18
N GLN A 250 -14.26 -9.59 -4.10
CA GLN A 250 -15.56 -10.19 -3.85
C GLN A 250 -15.99 -11.15 -4.97
N ALA A 251 -15.76 -10.78 -6.25
CA ALA A 251 -16.05 -11.66 -7.39
C ALA A 251 -15.21 -12.94 -7.36
N LEU A 252 -13.94 -12.87 -6.91
CA LEU A 252 -13.10 -14.04 -6.66
C LEU A 252 -13.69 -14.91 -5.53
N ALA A 253 -14.06 -14.32 -4.41
CA ALA A 253 -14.61 -15.01 -3.24
C ALA A 253 -15.94 -15.72 -3.57
N ASP A 254 -16.83 -15.06 -4.29
CA ASP A 254 -18.15 -15.59 -4.71
C ASP A 254 -18.05 -16.69 -5.78
N GLY A 255 -16.85 -16.99 -6.29
CA GLY A 255 -16.65 -17.97 -7.34
C GLY A 255 -17.15 -17.51 -8.72
N GLN A 256 -17.18 -16.22 -8.97
CA GLN A 256 -17.43 -15.62 -10.28
C GLN A 256 -16.13 -15.52 -11.10
N ALA A 257 -14.99 -15.32 -10.44
CA ALA A 257 -13.68 -15.23 -11.05
C ALA A 257 -12.74 -16.35 -10.57
N LEU A 258 -11.88 -16.83 -11.47
CA LEU A 258 -10.91 -17.89 -11.18
C LEU A 258 -9.69 -17.35 -10.44
N PHE A 259 -9.16 -16.20 -10.88
CA PHE A 259 -7.93 -15.60 -10.39
C PHE A 259 -8.09 -14.12 -10.04
N GLN A 260 -7.19 -13.63 -9.18
CA GLN A 260 -6.88 -12.21 -9.01
C GLN A 260 -5.37 -12.07 -8.78
N ILE A 261 -4.71 -11.08 -9.39
CA ILE A 261 -3.34 -10.68 -9.08
C ILE A 261 -3.39 -9.37 -8.31
N GLY A 262 -2.69 -9.29 -7.19
CA GLY A 262 -2.66 -8.09 -6.37
C GLY A 262 -2.00 -8.31 -5.02
N GLY A 263 -1.83 -7.23 -4.27
CA GLY A 263 -1.16 -7.24 -2.98
C GLY A 263 -1.88 -8.01 -1.89
N ASP A 264 -1.18 -8.22 -0.80
CA ASP A 264 -1.68 -9.01 0.34
C ASP A 264 -2.79 -8.33 1.15
N TRP A 265 -3.14 -7.05 0.88
CA TRP A 265 -4.38 -6.44 1.37
C TRP A 265 -5.64 -7.20 0.92
N ILE A 266 -5.55 -7.98 -0.17
CA ILE A 266 -6.61 -8.90 -0.60
C ILE A 266 -6.88 -9.96 0.47
N LEU A 267 -5.86 -10.43 1.20
CA LEU A 267 -6.05 -11.32 2.35
C LEU A 267 -6.91 -10.65 3.43
N GLY A 268 -6.59 -9.40 3.79
CA GLY A 268 -7.37 -8.65 4.77
C GLY A 268 -8.85 -8.54 4.38
N GLU A 269 -9.13 -8.27 3.10
CA GLU A 269 -10.47 -8.19 2.55
C GLU A 269 -11.21 -9.55 2.59
N LEU A 270 -10.54 -10.63 2.17
CA LEU A 270 -11.09 -11.98 2.22
C LEU A 270 -11.44 -12.40 3.66
N LEU A 271 -10.54 -12.15 4.61
CA LEU A 271 -10.77 -12.48 6.03
C LEU A 271 -11.90 -11.64 6.64
N ALA A 272 -11.99 -10.35 6.29
CA ALA A 272 -13.08 -9.47 6.72
C ALA A 272 -14.45 -9.99 6.27
N ASN A 273 -14.50 -10.56 5.07
CA ASN A 273 -15.68 -11.18 4.49
C ASN A 273 -15.84 -12.68 4.85
N GLN A 274 -15.11 -13.16 5.86
CA GLN A 274 -15.20 -14.52 6.41
C GLN A 274 -14.85 -15.65 5.42
N VAL A 275 -14.08 -15.33 4.39
CA VAL A 275 -13.55 -16.31 3.43
C VAL A 275 -12.39 -17.08 4.06
N SER A 276 -12.42 -18.40 3.96
CA SER A 276 -11.36 -19.26 4.48
C SER A 276 -10.13 -19.27 3.58
N VAL A 277 -9.02 -18.70 4.05
CA VAL A 277 -7.75 -18.62 3.33
C VAL A 277 -6.69 -19.40 4.10
N PRO A 278 -5.99 -20.36 3.49
CA PRO A 278 -5.94 -20.65 2.04
C PRO A 278 -6.92 -21.74 1.53
N GLN A 279 -7.94 -22.13 2.28
CA GLN A 279 -8.77 -23.31 1.93
C GLN A 279 -9.73 -23.04 0.77
N GLU A 280 -10.46 -21.91 0.79
CA GLU A 280 -11.41 -21.52 -0.27
C GLU A 280 -10.72 -20.70 -1.34
N VAL A 281 -9.94 -19.71 -0.93
CA VAL A 281 -9.09 -18.90 -1.80
C VAL A 281 -7.64 -19.12 -1.40
N GLY A 282 -6.84 -19.66 -2.31
CA GLY A 282 -5.40 -19.89 -2.12
C GLY A 282 -4.56 -18.69 -2.51
N CYS A 283 -3.35 -18.59 -1.92
CA CYS A 283 -2.33 -17.59 -2.21
C CYS A 283 -1.10 -18.28 -2.80
N TYR A 284 -0.64 -17.81 -3.94
CA TYR A 284 0.51 -18.35 -4.66
C TYR A 284 1.39 -17.21 -5.17
N PRO A 285 2.71 -17.40 -5.37
CA PRO A 285 3.48 -16.46 -6.17
C PRO A 285 2.86 -16.30 -7.55
N THR A 286 2.95 -15.10 -8.14
CA THR A 286 2.56 -14.94 -9.55
C THR A 286 3.43 -15.83 -10.44
N PRO A 287 2.89 -16.31 -11.58
CA PRO A 287 3.62 -17.23 -12.46
C PRO A 287 5.01 -16.72 -12.84
N ASP A 288 6.00 -17.62 -12.90
CA ASP A 288 7.39 -17.33 -13.24
C ASP A 288 8.07 -16.28 -12.31
N SER A 289 7.60 -16.11 -11.07
CA SER A 289 8.20 -15.18 -10.09
C SER A 289 8.72 -15.86 -8.83
N ASP A 290 9.10 -17.13 -8.91
CA ASP A 290 9.58 -17.91 -7.77
C ASP A 290 10.76 -17.22 -7.07
N GLY A 291 10.63 -17.03 -5.74
CA GLY A 291 11.63 -16.39 -4.89
C GLY A 291 11.67 -14.86 -5.00
N VAL A 292 10.97 -14.25 -5.94
CA VAL A 292 10.87 -12.79 -6.04
C VAL A 292 9.86 -12.26 -5.02
N PHE A 293 10.25 -11.19 -4.33
CA PHE A 293 9.38 -10.44 -3.44
C PHE A 293 9.25 -9.00 -3.92
N LEU A 294 8.16 -8.71 -4.61
CA LEU A 294 7.80 -7.36 -5.02
C LEU A 294 7.07 -6.67 -3.87
N TYR A 295 7.60 -5.53 -3.39
CA TYR A 295 7.07 -4.92 -2.17
C TYR A 295 6.65 -3.47 -2.34
N ASN A 296 5.69 -3.06 -1.48
CA ASN A 296 5.55 -1.70 -1.01
C ASN A 296 5.50 -1.65 0.53
N MET A 297 5.57 -0.45 1.08
CA MET A 297 5.57 -0.21 2.52
C MET A 297 4.73 1.01 2.83
N ASP A 298 3.68 0.80 3.63
CA ASP A 298 2.95 1.92 4.24
C ASP A 298 3.75 2.48 5.41
N SER A 299 3.87 3.77 5.44
CA SER A 299 4.45 4.53 6.55
C SER A 299 3.54 5.69 6.94
N LEU A 300 3.71 6.21 8.13
CA LEU A 300 2.95 7.35 8.64
C LEU A 300 3.90 8.53 8.84
N VAL A 301 3.56 9.67 8.22
CA VAL A 301 4.25 10.94 8.44
C VAL A 301 3.42 11.84 9.34
N PHE A 302 4.07 12.59 10.22
CA PHE A 302 3.46 13.48 11.19
C PHE A 302 3.68 14.92 10.74
N MET A 303 2.59 15.64 10.43
CA MET A 303 2.66 16.94 9.78
C MET A 303 2.82 18.07 10.81
N SER A 304 3.79 18.94 10.62
CA SER A 304 3.96 20.12 11.48
C SER A 304 2.89 21.16 11.18
N SER A 305 2.10 21.52 12.18
CA SER A 305 1.07 22.54 12.08
C SER A 305 0.86 23.27 13.41
N LYS A 306 0.07 24.35 13.39
CA LYS A 306 -0.28 25.10 14.63
C LYS A 306 -1.17 24.29 15.58
N SER A 307 -1.93 23.35 15.05
CA SER A 307 -2.87 22.51 15.81
C SER A 307 -2.30 21.17 16.23
N PHE A 308 -1.12 20.81 15.76
CA PHE A 308 -0.48 19.52 16.05
C PHE A 308 1.00 19.72 16.39
N SER A 309 1.32 19.66 17.68
CA SER A 309 2.66 19.92 18.21
C SER A 309 3.61 18.72 18.02
N ALA A 310 4.90 18.95 18.18
CA ALA A 310 5.90 17.87 18.16
C ALA A 310 5.65 16.84 19.29
N GLU A 311 5.20 17.28 20.48
CA GLU A 311 4.83 16.37 21.58
C GLU A 311 3.65 15.49 21.21
N ALA A 312 2.60 16.04 20.62
CA ALA A 312 1.44 15.28 20.15
C ALA A 312 1.84 14.27 19.06
N ALA A 313 2.77 14.66 18.17
CA ALA A 313 3.32 13.77 17.15
C ALA A 313 4.09 12.60 17.79
N GLN A 314 4.97 12.86 18.78
CA GLN A 314 5.69 11.80 19.50
C GLN A 314 4.73 10.87 20.26
N GLN A 315 3.73 11.39 20.95
CA GLN A 315 2.72 10.57 21.65
C GLN A 315 1.94 9.68 20.69
N THR A 316 1.48 10.25 19.57
CA THR A 316 0.76 9.50 18.53
C THR A 316 1.66 8.43 17.91
N ALA A 317 2.90 8.79 17.58
CA ALA A 317 3.88 7.86 17.02
C ALA A 317 4.22 6.73 18.01
N SER A 318 4.42 7.04 19.31
CA SER A 318 4.70 6.04 20.34
C SER A 318 3.57 5.02 20.46
N ALA A 319 2.31 5.49 20.47
CA ALA A 319 1.14 4.60 20.49
C ALA A 319 1.08 3.68 19.27
N LEU A 320 1.42 4.18 18.07
CA LEU A 320 1.36 3.43 16.81
C LEU A 320 2.65 2.63 16.51
N ALA A 321 3.72 2.86 17.24
CA ALA A 321 4.94 2.05 17.18
C ALA A 321 4.92 0.85 18.14
N ASP A 322 3.90 0.74 18.98
CA ASP A 322 3.75 -0.38 19.92
C ASP A 322 3.80 -1.74 19.21
N VAL A 323 4.56 -2.68 19.76
CA VAL A 323 4.83 -3.99 19.14
C VAL A 323 3.57 -4.84 19.01
N GLU A 324 2.74 -4.87 20.05
CA GLU A 324 1.51 -5.66 20.05
C GLU A 324 0.49 -5.07 19.09
N PHE A 325 0.41 -3.73 19.05
CA PHE A 325 -0.43 -3.04 18.06
C PHE A 325 0.02 -3.37 16.64
N GLN A 326 1.31 -3.24 16.30
CA GLN A 326 1.81 -3.52 14.96
C GLN A 326 1.59 -4.99 14.56
N ALA A 327 1.77 -5.93 15.48
CA ALA A 327 1.45 -7.33 15.25
C ALA A 327 -0.03 -7.51 14.88
N LYS A 328 -0.92 -6.97 15.71
CA LYS A 328 -2.38 -7.06 15.51
C LYS A 328 -2.83 -6.36 14.23
N PHE A 329 -2.27 -5.17 13.96
CA PHE A 329 -2.62 -4.39 12.76
C PHE A 329 -2.25 -5.14 11.49
N ASN A 330 -1.00 -5.62 11.37
CA ASN A 330 -0.53 -6.37 10.21
C ASN A 330 -1.32 -7.67 10.00
N LYS A 331 -1.65 -8.37 11.09
CA LYS A 331 -2.48 -9.59 11.02
C LYS A 331 -3.84 -9.33 10.39
N VAL A 332 -4.50 -8.22 10.74
CA VAL A 332 -5.81 -7.83 10.20
C VAL A 332 -5.68 -7.26 8.78
N LYS A 333 -4.64 -6.45 8.52
CA LYS A 333 -4.41 -5.80 7.21
C LYS A 333 -4.04 -6.81 6.11
N GLY A 334 -3.51 -7.99 6.49
CA GLY A 334 -3.04 -9.00 5.56
C GLY A 334 -1.54 -8.93 5.26
N SER A 335 -0.86 -7.88 5.69
CA SER A 335 0.56 -7.58 5.48
C SER A 335 1.49 -8.32 6.45
N ILE A 336 2.79 -8.18 6.27
CA ILE A 336 3.79 -8.61 7.25
C ILE A 336 4.35 -7.41 8.01
N PRO A 337 4.83 -7.62 9.27
CA PRO A 337 5.46 -6.55 10.04
C PRO A 337 6.74 -6.03 9.38
N VAL A 338 7.03 -4.75 9.60
CA VAL A 338 8.26 -4.06 9.15
C VAL A 338 9.47 -4.31 10.06
N ARG A 339 9.27 -5.07 11.14
CA ARG A 339 10.25 -5.28 12.22
C ARG A 339 10.44 -6.77 12.53
N THR A 340 11.61 -7.11 13.08
CA THR A 340 12.08 -8.49 13.29
C THR A 340 11.66 -9.10 14.63
N ASP A 341 11.19 -8.29 15.57
CA ASP A 341 10.87 -8.68 16.95
C ASP A 341 9.39 -9.04 17.17
N ILE A 342 8.62 -9.18 16.10
CA ILE A 342 7.23 -9.65 16.13
C ILE A 342 7.18 -11.14 15.78
N ASP A 343 6.57 -11.94 16.66
CA ASP A 343 6.26 -13.34 16.38
C ASP A 343 5.06 -13.43 15.41
N ILE A 344 5.28 -14.10 14.29
CA ILE A 344 4.25 -14.29 13.24
C ILE A 344 3.65 -15.69 13.24
N SER A 345 3.95 -16.53 14.24
CA SER A 345 3.56 -17.94 14.28
C SER A 345 2.04 -18.15 14.27
N ASP A 346 1.27 -17.17 14.75
CA ASP A 346 -0.19 -17.19 14.80
C ASP A 346 -0.86 -16.38 13.67
N PHE A 347 -0.08 -15.91 12.67
CA PHE A 347 -0.60 -15.21 11.50
C PHE A 347 -1.21 -16.21 10.51
N ASN A 348 -1.97 -15.70 9.51
CA ASN A 348 -2.48 -16.55 8.44
C ASN A 348 -1.34 -17.24 7.69
N PRO A 349 -1.52 -18.51 7.24
CA PRO A 349 -0.47 -19.21 6.48
C PRO A 349 0.09 -18.44 5.28
N CYS A 350 -0.72 -17.63 4.58
CA CYS A 350 -0.24 -16.77 3.49
C CYS A 350 0.71 -15.68 3.99
N GLN A 351 0.45 -15.10 5.16
CA GLN A 351 1.36 -14.11 5.77
C GLN A 351 2.67 -14.78 6.24
N VAL A 352 2.59 -15.98 6.84
CA VAL A 352 3.78 -16.74 7.21
C VAL A 352 4.63 -17.06 5.99
N GLN A 353 4.01 -17.47 4.87
CA GLN A 353 4.69 -17.68 3.60
C GLN A 353 5.31 -16.38 3.07
N SER A 354 4.54 -15.27 3.09
CA SER A 354 5.03 -13.95 2.69
C SER A 354 6.28 -13.54 3.47
N TYR A 355 6.28 -13.75 4.78
CA TYR A 355 7.42 -13.45 5.65
C TYR A 355 8.65 -14.30 5.30
N GLN A 356 8.46 -15.60 5.05
CA GLN A 356 9.55 -16.50 4.65
C GLN A 356 10.13 -16.10 3.29
N ASP A 357 9.27 -15.81 2.32
CA ASP A 357 9.65 -15.40 0.98
C ASP A 357 10.36 -14.02 0.98
N PHE A 358 9.93 -13.09 1.85
CA PHE A 358 10.63 -11.82 2.05
C PHE A 358 12.07 -12.04 2.52
N HIS A 359 12.27 -12.86 3.55
CA HIS A 359 13.62 -13.16 4.06
C HIS A 359 14.48 -13.85 3.01
N TYR A 360 13.90 -14.78 2.26
CA TYR A 360 14.58 -15.40 1.13
C TYR A 360 14.95 -14.37 0.07
N GLY A 361 14.00 -13.51 -0.33
CA GLY A 361 14.19 -12.47 -1.33
C GLY A 361 15.28 -11.47 -0.93
N VAL A 362 15.29 -11.00 0.33
CA VAL A 362 16.34 -10.10 0.83
C VAL A 362 17.71 -10.78 0.80
N LYS A 363 17.80 -12.02 1.28
CA LYS A 363 19.06 -12.78 1.31
C LYS A 363 19.66 -13.02 -0.07
N HIS A 364 18.82 -13.17 -1.09
CA HIS A 364 19.22 -13.51 -2.46
C HIS A 364 19.15 -12.33 -3.44
N ASN A 365 18.92 -11.09 -2.95
CA ASN A 365 18.73 -9.88 -3.77
C ASN A 365 17.55 -10.01 -4.76
N LEU A 366 16.47 -10.66 -4.33
CA LEU A 366 15.24 -10.86 -5.08
C LEU A 366 14.05 -10.07 -4.50
N ALA A 367 14.27 -9.28 -3.44
CA ALA A 367 13.30 -8.32 -2.93
C ALA A 367 13.46 -6.99 -3.67
N VAL A 368 12.42 -6.54 -4.37
CA VAL A 368 12.45 -5.34 -5.21
C VAL A 368 11.28 -4.41 -4.92
N PRO A 369 11.51 -3.08 -4.94
CA PRO A 369 10.45 -2.09 -4.73
C PRO A 369 9.50 -2.05 -5.93
N SER A 370 8.20 -1.93 -5.67
CA SER A 370 7.23 -1.70 -6.74
C SER A 370 7.34 -0.28 -7.30
N MET A 371 7.46 -0.17 -8.61
CA MET A 371 7.37 1.12 -9.29
C MET A 371 5.89 1.59 -9.34
N ILE A 372 4.98 0.65 -9.51
CA ILE A 372 3.54 0.94 -9.66
C ILE A 372 2.93 1.45 -8.35
N ASP A 373 3.37 0.91 -7.22
CA ASP A 373 2.86 1.25 -5.89
C ASP A 373 3.89 2.09 -5.10
N SER A 374 4.34 3.18 -5.69
CA SER A 374 5.01 4.33 -5.06
C SER A 374 6.37 4.07 -4.39
N MET A 375 7.07 2.96 -4.70
CA MET A 375 8.30 2.61 -3.99
C MET A 375 9.59 2.95 -4.75
N ALA A 376 9.53 3.28 -6.04
CA ALA A 376 10.73 3.36 -6.87
C ALA A 376 11.02 4.75 -7.44
N VAL A 377 10.05 5.38 -8.05
CA VAL A 377 10.22 6.65 -8.77
C VAL A 377 9.40 7.78 -8.14
N ASN A 378 9.62 9.01 -8.57
CA ASN A 378 8.80 10.12 -8.05
C ASN A 378 7.33 9.95 -8.45
N PRO A 379 6.37 10.45 -7.63
CA PRO A 379 4.94 10.21 -7.86
C PRO A 379 4.41 10.72 -9.20
N VAL A 380 4.97 11.80 -9.75
CA VAL A 380 4.53 12.38 -11.02
C VAL A 380 4.88 11.45 -12.19
N ALA A 381 6.11 10.92 -12.20
CA ALA A 381 6.55 9.95 -13.21
C ALA A 381 5.75 8.64 -13.08
N GLN A 382 5.54 8.14 -11.86
CA GLN A 382 4.75 6.95 -11.60
C GLN A 382 3.33 7.07 -12.13
N GLN A 383 2.60 8.11 -11.76
CA GLN A 383 1.22 8.34 -12.22
C GLN A 383 1.13 8.45 -13.75
N ALA A 384 2.10 9.12 -14.37
CA ALA A 384 2.16 9.24 -15.82
C ALA A 384 2.39 7.87 -16.47
N ILE A 385 3.32 7.05 -15.94
CA ILE A 385 3.58 5.69 -16.44
C ILE A 385 2.36 4.80 -16.24
N ASN A 386 1.74 4.79 -15.06
CA ASN A 386 0.52 4.03 -14.78
C ASN A 386 -0.61 4.39 -15.76
N SER A 387 -0.77 5.67 -16.05
CA SER A 387 -1.78 6.16 -17.01
C SER A 387 -1.51 5.69 -18.44
N GLU A 388 -0.23 5.66 -18.89
CA GLU A 388 0.12 5.18 -20.22
C GLU A 388 0.01 3.64 -20.33
N ILE A 389 0.33 2.89 -19.27
CA ILE A 389 0.09 1.44 -19.20
C ILE A 389 -1.42 1.16 -19.29
N PHE A 390 -2.22 1.90 -18.55
CA PHE A 390 -3.68 1.78 -18.61
C PHE A 390 -4.23 2.13 -19.98
N ARG A 391 -3.70 3.17 -20.63
CA ARG A 391 -4.05 3.54 -22.02
C ARG A 391 -3.73 2.39 -22.99
N PHE A 392 -2.57 1.77 -22.87
CA PHE A 392 -2.18 0.61 -23.68
C PHE A 392 -3.15 -0.57 -23.46
N TYR A 393 -3.51 -0.85 -22.21
CA TYR A 393 -4.48 -1.87 -21.86
C TYR A 393 -5.84 -1.64 -22.51
N ARG A 394 -6.36 -0.41 -22.46
CA ARG A 394 -7.69 -0.05 -22.98
C ARG A 394 -7.72 0.13 -24.50
N ASN A 395 -6.59 0.37 -25.14
CA ASN A 395 -6.49 0.59 -26.57
C ASN A 395 -5.77 -0.58 -27.29
N PRO A 396 -6.53 -1.56 -27.83
CA PRO A 396 -5.92 -2.73 -28.49
C PRO A 396 -5.14 -2.36 -29.80
N LYS A 397 -5.28 -1.15 -30.31
CA LYS A 397 -4.55 -0.66 -31.49
C LYS A 397 -3.23 0.03 -31.17
N MET A 398 -2.97 0.31 -29.90
CA MET A 398 -1.71 0.92 -29.48
C MET A 398 -0.60 -0.14 -29.51
N GLU A 399 0.42 0.12 -30.32
CA GLU A 399 1.56 -0.79 -30.47
C GLU A 399 2.54 -0.68 -29.29
N PRO A 400 3.25 -1.77 -28.93
CA PRO A 400 4.25 -1.76 -27.86
C PRO A 400 5.27 -0.63 -27.96
N ASP A 401 5.79 -0.35 -29.16
CA ASP A 401 6.77 0.72 -29.40
C ASP A 401 6.22 2.12 -29.10
N GLU A 402 4.91 2.32 -29.22
CA GLU A 402 4.30 3.59 -28.85
C GLU A 402 4.33 3.79 -27.33
N LEU A 403 3.98 2.76 -26.55
CA LEU A 403 4.08 2.84 -25.08
C LEU A 403 5.52 3.03 -24.63
N ILE A 404 6.49 2.27 -25.20
CA ILE A 404 7.91 2.40 -24.90
C ILE A 404 8.39 3.84 -25.11
N LYS A 405 8.05 4.48 -26.25
CA LYS A 405 8.41 5.87 -26.52
C LYS A 405 7.83 6.84 -25.47
N ARG A 406 6.62 6.58 -24.97
CA ARG A 406 5.96 7.42 -23.97
C ARG A 406 6.63 7.26 -22.60
N ILE A 407 6.94 6.04 -22.18
CA ILE A 407 7.69 5.77 -20.93
C ILE A 407 9.07 6.46 -20.98
N ILE A 408 9.78 6.35 -22.10
CA ILE A 408 11.08 7.03 -22.30
C ILE A 408 10.94 8.57 -22.26
N ALA A 409 9.84 9.12 -22.75
CA ALA A 409 9.60 10.55 -22.66
C ALA A 409 9.37 11.00 -21.20
N ILE A 410 8.62 10.21 -20.42
CA ILE A 410 8.37 10.47 -19.00
C ILE A 410 9.67 10.35 -18.20
N SER A 411 10.50 9.33 -18.45
CA SER A 411 11.76 9.11 -17.70
C SER A 411 12.77 10.25 -17.83
N LYS A 412 12.65 11.11 -18.86
CA LYS A 412 13.51 12.28 -19.06
C LYS A 412 13.04 13.53 -18.34
N SER A 413 11.80 13.55 -17.88
CA SER A 413 11.17 14.72 -17.25
C SER A 413 11.07 14.60 -15.72
N GLY A 414 11.40 13.45 -15.15
CA GLY A 414 11.50 13.18 -13.72
C GLY A 414 12.92 13.01 -13.26
#